data_a267fc6e082a725046c03003fbeb6b24
#
_entry.id   a267fc6e082a725046c03003fbeb6b24
#
_cell.length_a   1.000
_cell.length_b   1.000
_cell.length_c   1.000
_cell.angle_alpha   90.00
_cell.angle_beta   90.00
_cell.angle_gamma   90.00
#
_symmetry.space_group_name_H-M   'P 1'
#
loop_
_entity.id
_entity.type
_entity.pdbx_description
1 polymer ?
#
loop_
_entity_poly.entity_id
_entity_poly.type
_entity_poly.pdbx_seq_one_letter_code
_entity_poly.pdbx_strand_id
1 'polypeptide(L)'
;MLTKKSIFLAILFTLSMIMVACSSQEYTTAKLALQQSDWAKASEWLPKAMAVEPNNPEIPIVLGVEIYAKDSQWANMVNMFETAMGINPEKVIEVRGPFISVKDAVSNYTEFYWAQEFNIGVEQFKKIQEGPDNKPDYLETAIFHFINA
;
A
#
# COMPACT_ATOMS: atom_id res chain seq x y z
N MET A 1 -21.08 2.47 -48.34
CA MET A 1 -19.91 3.36 -48.51
C MET A 1 -19.81 4.22 -47.25
N LEU A 2 -18.82 4.01 -46.40
CA LEU A 2 -18.57 4.90 -45.27
C LEU A 2 -18.05 6.24 -45.81
N THR A 3 -18.68 7.33 -45.37
CA THR A 3 -18.23 8.66 -45.77
C THR A 3 -16.90 8.99 -45.10
N LYS A 4 -16.05 9.81 -45.74
CA LYS A 4 -14.76 10.25 -45.13
C LYS A 4 -14.93 10.84 -43.71
N LYS A 5 -16.09 11.48 -43.44
CA LYS A 5 -16.46 12.00 -42.13
C LYS A 5 -16.68 10.90 -41.08
N SER A 6 -17.32 9.78 -41.47
CA SER A 6 -17.52 8.64 -40.53
C SER A 6 -16.23 7.93 -40.20
N ILE A 7 -15.28 7.84 -41.13
CA ILE A 7 -13.97 7.26 -40.91
C ILE A 7 -13.16 8.16 -39.95
N PHE A 8 -13.19 9.48 -40.16
CA PHE A 8 -12.51 10.44 -39.30
C PHE A 8 -13.05 10.43 -37.87
N LEU A 9 -14.39 10.34 -37.70
CA LEU A 9 -15.03 10.24 -36.41
C LEU A 9 -14.67 8.93 -35.69
N ALA A 10 -14.61 7.82 -36.39
CA ALA A 10 -14.21 6.52 -35.87
C ALA A 10 -12.75 6.52 -35.38
N ILE A 11 -11.84 7.13 -36.18
CA ILE A 11 -10.42 7.27 -35.78
C ILE A 11 -10.27 8.18 -34.55
N LEU A 12 -11.03 9.27 -34.46
CA LEU A 12 -11.01 10.16 -33.30
C LEU A 12 -11.53 9.47 -32.04
N PHE A 13 -12.56 8.62 -32.18
CA PHE A 13 -13.15 7.85 -31.07
C PHE A 13 -12.21 6.73 -30.59
N THR A 14 -11.52 6.04 -31.52
CA THR A 14 -10.51 5.02 -31.14
C THR A 14 -9.26 5.62 -30.50
N LEU A 15 -8.84 6.81 -30.93
CA LEU A 15 -7.69 7.51 -30.35
C LEU A 15 -7.96 8.00 -28.91
N SER A 16 -9.23 8.34 -28.61
CA SER A 16 -9.60 8.74 -27.24
C SER A 16 -9.68 7.57 -26.25
N MET A 17 -9.85 6.33 -26.71
CA MET A 17 -9.86 5.13 -25.86
C MET A 17 -8.48 4.64 -25.45
N ILE A 18 -7.41 5.07 -26.11
CA ILE A 18 -6.04 4.62 -25.80
C ILE A 18 -5.47 5.32 -24.57
N MET A 19 -6.08 6.43 -24.12
CA MET A 19 -5.59 7.22 -22.98
C MET A 19 -6.00 6.67 -21.59
N VAL A 20 -6.81 5.60 -21.51
CA VAL A 20 -7.39 5.12 -20.24
C VAL A 20 -6.56 4.04 -19.54
N ALA A 21 -5.49 3.55 -20.14
CA ALA A 21 -4.74 2.39 -19.62
C ALA A 21 -3.31 2.70 -19.16
N CYS A 22 -2.90 3.97 -19.09
CA CYS A 22 -1.54 4.30 -18.69
C CYS A 22 -1.54 4.83 -17.25
N SER A 23 -0.77 4.18 -16.39
CA SER A 23 -0.41 4.69 -15.06
C SER A 23 0.18 6.09 -15.19
N SER A 24 -0.11 7.00 -14.30
CA SER A 24 0.47 8.34 -14.30
C SER A 24 2.00 8.32 -14.25
N GLN A 25 2.62 9.41 -14.66
CA GLN A 25 4.07 9.57 -14.53
C GLN A 25 4.49 9.50 -13.06
N GLU A 26 3.68 10.05 -12.17
CA GLU A 26 3.89 10.06 -10.74
C GLU A 26 3.92 8.64 -10.18
N TYR A 27 2.92 7.81 -10.55
CA TYR A 27 2.87 6.44 -10.06
C TYR A 27 3.97 5.57 -10.67
N THR A 28 4.28 5.76 -11.95
CA THR A 28 5.41 5.08 -12.60
C THR A 28 6.73 5.43 -11.93
N THR A 29 6.94 6.70 -11.58
CA THR A 29 8.13 7.15 -10.86
C THR A 29 8.22 6.55 -9.46
N ALA A 30 7.09 6.49 -8.74
CA ALA A 30 7.03 5.86 -7.43
C ALA A 30 7.36 4.36 -7.50
N LYS A 31 6.78 3.62 -8.45
CA LYS A 31 7.08 2.19 -8.64
C LYS A 31 8.56 1.96 -8.97
N LEU A 32 9.15 2.78 -9.83
CA LEU A 32 10.57 2.67 -10.14
C LEU A 32 11.45 2.95 -8.92
N ALA A 33 11.09 3.95 -8.10
CA ALA A 33 11.78 4.24 -6.85
C ALA A 33 11.71 3.04 -5.88
N LEU A 34 10.54 2.41 -5.73
CA LEU A 34 10.37 1.19 -4.92
C LEU A 34 11.23 0.03 -5.42
N GLN A 35 11.30 -0.19 -6.74
CA GLN A 35 12.16 -1.23 -7.35
C GLN A 35 13.64 -0.97 -7.08
N GLN A 36 14.05 0.29 -6.98
CA GLN A 36 15.42 0.72 -6.68
C GLN A 36 15.70 0.80 -5.16
N SER A 37 14.73 0.48 -4.32
CA SER A 37 14.79 0.65 -2.85
C SER A 37 15.05 2.10 -2.43
N ASP A 38 14.66 3.08 -3.27
CA ASP A 38 14.69 4.50 -2.95
C ASP A 38 13.39 4.91 -2.23
N TRP A 39 13.35 4.57 -0.93
CA TRP A 39 12.16 4.78 -0.09
C TRP A 39 11.83 6.26 0.09
N ALA A 40 12.84 7.12 0.12
CA ALA A 40 12.64 8.57 0.24
C ALA A 40 11.91 9.12 -0.99
N LYS A 41 12.35 8.74 -2.18
CA LYS A 41 11.69 9.14 -3.42
C LYS A 41 10.31 8.50 -3.55
N ALA A 42 10.14 7.24 -3.18
CA ALA A 42 8.83 6.59 -3.21
C ALA A 42 7.82 7.30 -2.30
N SER A 43 8.22 7.65 -1.07
CA SER A 43 7.37 8.38 -0.11
C SER A 43 6.97 9.77 -0.59
N GLU A 44 7.80 10.42 -1.40
CA GLU A 44 7.49 11.71 -2.02
C GLU A 44 6.49 11.57 -3.18
N TRP A 45 6.64 10.52 -4.02
CA TRP A 45 5.89 10.39 -5.25
C TRP A 45 4.56 9.65 -5.12
N LEU A 46 4.40 8.75 -4.15
CA LEU A 46 3.13 8.04 -3.93
C LEU A 46 1.96 8.98 -3.57
N PRO A 47 2.10 9.98 -2.68
CA PRO A 47 1.03 10.95 -2.43
C PRO A 47 0.68 11.79 -3.67
N LYS A 48 1.67 12.14 -4.50
CA LYS A 48 1.43 12.85 -5.76
C LYS A 48 0.63 11.97 -6.73
N ALA A 49 0.98 10.68 -6.82
CA ALA A 49 0.25 9.70 -7.62
C ALA A 49 -1.21 9.55 -7.15
N MET A 50 -1.46 9.50 -5.83
CA MET A 50 -2.84 9.49 -5.29
C MET A 50 -3.64 10.72 -5.71
N ALA A 51 -3.01 11.89 -5.75
CA ALA A 51 -3.68 13.13 -6.17
C ALA A 51 -4.04 13.14 -7.66
N VAL A 52 -3.22 12.52 -8.51
CA VAL A 52 -3.42 12.43 -9.97
C VAL A 52 -4.34 11.26 -10.35
N GLU A 53 -4.28 10.15 -9.62
CA GLU A 53 -5.08 8.96 -9.82
C GLU A 53 -5.99 8.65 -8.60
N PRO A 54 -6.94 9.52 -8.21
CA PRO A 54 -7.71 9.36 -6.97
C PRO A 54 -8.62 8.12 -6.97
N ASN A 55 -8.89 7.53 -8.14
CA ASN A 55 -9.71 6.33 -8.30
C ASN A 55 -8.87 5.05 -8.43
N ASN A 56 -7.56 5.10 -8.16
CA ASN A 56 -6.69 3.95 -8.20
C ASN A 56 -6.42 3.42 -6.78
N PRO A 57 -7.11 2.34 -6.33
CA PRO A 57 -6.95 1.82 -4.97
C PRO A 57 -5.61 1.10 -4.73
N GLU A 58 -4.85 0.81 -5.76
CA GLU A 58 -3.51 0.21 -5.63
C GLU A 58 -2.54 1.17 -4.92
N ILE A 59 -2.63 2.48 -5.24
CA ILE A 59 -1.68 3.46 -4.73
C ILE A 59 -1.73 3.58 -3.20
N PRO A 60 -2.89 3.76 -2.54
CA PRO A 60 -2.93 3.79 -1.09
C PRO A 60 -2.49 2.46 -0.46
N ILE A 61 -2.79 1.30 -1.04
CA ILE A 61 -2.26 0.02 -0.53
C ILE A 61 -0.73 0.02 -0.58
N VAL A 62 -0.14 0.42 -1.71
CA VAL A 62 1.32 0.49 -1.87
C VAL A 62 1.93 1.47 -0.86
N LEU A 63 1.34 2.66 -0.67
CA LEU A 63 1.81 3.65 0.30
C LEU A 63 1.74 3.10 1.74
N GLY A 64 0.64 2.43 2.10
CA GLY A 64 0.47 1.79 3.40
C GLY A 64 1.52 0.73 3.67
N VAL A 65 1.72 -0.20 2.72
CA VAL A 65 2.59 -1.37 2.88
C VAL A 65 4.08 -1.01 2.71
N GLU A 66 4.42 -0.17 1.73
CA GLU A 66 5.81 0.08 1.38
C GLU A 66 6.46 1.21 2.17
N ILE A 67 5.65 2.14 2.68
CA ILE A 67 6.16 3.29 3.42
C ILE A 67 5.72 3.22 4.89
N TYR A 68 4.43 3.33 5.16
CA TYR A 68 3.95 3.48 6.53
C TYR A 68 4.20 2.27 7.42
N ALA A 69 3.97 1.05 6.92
CA ALA A 69 4.24 -0.16 7.69
C ALA A 69 5.73 -0.35 8.01
N LYS A 70 6.63 0.03 7.10
CA LYS A 70 8.08 -0.06 7.35
C LYS A 70 8.55 0.88 8.46
N ASP A 71 7.88 2.01 8.60
CA ASP A 71 8.18 3.01 9.64
C ASP A 71 7.32 2.81 10.90
N SER A 72 6.62 1.66 11.01
CA SER A 72 5.68 1.34 12.10
C SER A 72 4.60 2.42 12.32
N GLN A 73 4.23 3.11 11.25
CA GLN A 73 3.17 4.13 11.25
C GLN A 73 1.79 3.48 11.04
N TRP A 74 1.37 2.63 11.98
CA TRP A 74 0.20 1.76 11.85
C TRP A 74 -1.10 2.51 11.57
N ALA A 75 -1.33 3.62 12.26
CA ALA A 75 -2.51 4.46 12.04
C ALA A 75 -2.58 5.02 10.60
N ASN A 76 -1.43 5.42 10.03
CA ASN A 76 -1.35 5.89 8.66
C ASN A 76 -1.58 4.73 7.67
N MET A 77 -1.02 3.55 7.94
CA MET A 77 -1.25 2.35 7.13
C MET A 77 -2.75 2.00 7.08
N VAL A 78 -3.42 1.95 8.24
CA VAL A 78 -4.86 1.65 8.34
C VAL A 78 -5.68 2.68 7.56
N ASN A 79 -5.39 3.96 7.68
CA ASN A 79 -6.06 5.02 6.93
C ASN A 79 -5.91 4.83 5.40
N MET A 80 -4.75 4.39 4.94
CA MET A 80 -4.54 4.09 3.51
C MET A 80 -5.35 2.85 3.08
N PHE A 81 -5.47 1.84 3.92
CA PHE A 81 -6.30 0.67 3.65
C PHE A 81 -7.79 1.03 3.58
N GLU A 82 -8.28 1.84 4.49
CA GLU A 82 -9.65 2.38 4.46
C GLU A 82 -9.90 3.21 3.19
N THR A 83 -8.94 4.03 2.79
CA THR A 83 -9.00 4.80 1.54
C THR A 83 -9.13 3.87 0.33
N ALA A 84 -8.31 2.84 0.24
CA ALA A 84 -8.36 1.86 -0.86
C ALA A 84 -9.71 1.12 -0.90
N MET A 85 -10.20 0.68 0.27
CA MET A 85 -11.51 0.03 0.41
C MET A 85 -12.65 0.94 -0.01
N GLY A 86 -12.58 2.23 0.30
CA GLY A 86 -13.56 3.23 -0.12
C GLY A 86 -13.58 3.48 -1.62
N ILE A 87 -12.46 3.28 -2.32
CA ILE A 87 -12.37 3.45 -3.78
C ILE A 87 -13.01 2.26 -4.49
N ASN A 88 -12.48 1.05 -4.31
CA ASN A 88 -13.02 -0.16 -4.94
C ASN A 88 -12.45 -1.43 -4.28
N PRO A 89 -13.18 -2.08 -3.37
CA PRO A 89 -12.70 -3.28 -2.65
C PRO A 89 -12.52 -4.50 -3.55
N GLU A 90 -13.26 -4.59 -4.65
CA GLU A 90 -13.23 -5.75 -5.56
C GLU A 90 -12.19 -5.61 -6.68
N LYS A 91 -11.57 -4.41 -6.84
CA LYS A 91 -10.55 -4.23 -7.86
C LYS A 91 -9.35 -5.14 -7.59
N VAL A 92 -8.94 -5.86 -8.63
CA VAL A 92 -7.72 -6.66 -8.59
C VAL A 92 -6.51 -5.74 -8.77
N ILE A 93 -5.56 -5.86 -7.86
CA ILE A 93 -4.32 -5.07 -7.80
C ILE A 93 -3.11 -6.00 -7.68
N GLU A 94 -1.92 -5.49 -7.99
CA GLU A 94 -0.66 -6.19 -7.83
C GLU A 94 0.22 -5.47 -6.81
N VAL A 95 0.35 -6.04 -5.60
CA VAL A 95 1.24 -5.52 -4.56
C VAL A 95 2.14 -6.65 -4.06
N ARG A 96 3.45 -6.54 -4.28
CA ARG A 96 4.48 -7.51 -3.87
C ARG A 96 4.25 -8.95 -4.35
N GLY A 97 3.60 -9.17 -5.49
CA GLY A 97 3.48 -10.51 -6.03
C GLY A 97 2.13 -10.83 -6.66
N PRO A 98 1.26 -11.63 -6.04
CA PRO A 98 0.05 -12.11 -6.69
C PRO A 98 -0.97 -11.00 -6.97
N PHE A 99 -1.75 -11.19 -8.03
CA PHE A 99 -2.93 -10.37 -8.28
C PHE A 99 -4.05 -10.79 -7.34
N ILE A 100 -4.47 -9.90 -6.45
CA ILE A 100 -5.53 -10.13 -5.46
C ILE A 100 -6.48 -8.93 -5.40
N SER A 101 -7.69 -9.12 -4.88
CA SER A 101 -8.61 -8.00 -4.68
C SER A 101 -8.09 -7.05 -3.59
N VAL A 102 -8.50 -5.79 -3.64
CA VAL A 102 -8.15 -4.80 -2.60
C VAL A 102 -8.54 -5.29 -1.22
N LYS A 103 -9.76 -5.86 -1.05
CA LYS A 103 -10.21 -6.39 0.23
C LYS A 103 -9.33 -7.53 0.75
N ASP A 104 -8.90 -8.43 -0.14
CA ASP A 104 -8.02 -9.54 0.24
C ASP A 104 -6.61 -9.02 0.57
N ALA A 105 -6.12 -8.01 -0.16
CA ALA A 105 -4.86 -7.35 0.15
C ALA A 105 -4.90 -6.71 1.54
N VAL A 106 -5.95 -5.93 1.84
CA VAL A 106 -6.14 -5.30 3.16
C VAL A 106 -6.20 -6.35 4.26
N SER A 107 -6.99 -7.43 4.10
CA SER A 107 -7.09 -8.50 5.08
C SER A 107 -5.72 -9.16 5.33
N ASN A 108 -5.05 -9.56 4.25
CA ASN A 108 -3.77 -10.26 4.33
C ASN A 108 -2.67 -9.41 4.99
N TYR A 109 -2.56 -8.13 4.61
CA TYR A 109 -1.54 -7.24 5.20
C TYR A 109 -1.87 -6.87 6.64
N THR A 110 -3.13 -6.67 6.99
CA THR A 110 -3.54 -6.43 8.38
C THR A 110 -3.19 -7.63 9.25
N GLU A 111 -3.54 -8.83 8.84
CA GLU A 111 -3.22 -10.05 9.59
C GLU A 111 -1.70 -10.27 9.70
N PHE A 112 -0.96 -10.04 8.62
CA PHE A 112 0.49 -10.18 8.59
C PHE A 112 1.18 -9.25 9.60
N TYR A 113 0.85 -7.95 9.57
CA TYR A 113 1.49 -6.98 10.46
C TYR A 113 1.01 -7.14 11.91
N TRP A 114 -0.28 -7.46 12.12
CA TRP A 114 -0.77 -7.82 13.45
C TRP A 114 0.02 -8.99 14.05
N ALA A 115 0.17 -10.07 13.32
CA ALA A 115 0.91 -11.24 13.79
C ALA A 115 2.39 -10.93 14.06
N GLN A 116 3.00 -10.07 13.22
CA GLN A 116 4.38 -9.64 13.41
C GLN A 116 4.55 -8.86 14.71
N GLU A 117 3.74 -7.83 14.95
CA GLU A 117 3.77 -7.04 16.18
C GLU A 117 3.49 -7.88 17.42
N PHE A 118 2.45 -8.71 17.36
CA PHE A 118 2.12 -9.62 18.44
C PHE A 118 3.28 -10.56 18.79
N ASN A 119 3.92 -11.17 17.80
CA ASN A 119 5.05 -12.07 18.04
C ASN A 119 6.27 -11.34 18.65
N ILE A 120 6.56 -10.11 18.21
CA ILE A 120 7.61 -9.30 18.80
C ILE A 120 7.29 -9.05 20.29
N GLY A 121 6.04 -8.67 20.59
CA GLY A 121 5.58 -8.49 21.98
C GLY A 121 5.77 -9.75 22.83
N VAL A 122 5.40 -10.92 22.30
CA VAL A 122 5.59 -12.23 22.97
C VAL A 122 7.08 -12.52 23.23
N GLU A 123 7.95 -12.24 22.27
CA GLU A 123 9.39 -12.46 22.43
C GLU A 123 9.98 -11.54 23.52
N GLN A 124 9.60 -10.28 23.56
CA GLN A 124 10.05 -9.37 24.61
C GLN A 124 9.53 -9.79 25.98
N PHE A 125 8.27 -10.25 26.05
CA PHE A 125 7.69 -10.76 27.29
C PHE A 125 8.42 -12.00 27.82
N LYS A 126 8.85 -12.92 26.95
CA LYS A 126 9.66 -14.10 27.34
C LYS A 126 10.98 -13.69 27.97
N LYS A 127 11.66 -12.68 27.43
CA LYS A 127 12.94 -12.17 28.00
C LYS A 127 12.78 -11.66 29.43
N ILE A 128 11.60 -11.17 29.83
CA ILE A 128 11.30 -10.77 31.21
C ILE A 128 11.38 -11.97 32.16
N GLN A 129 11.00 -13.16 31.68
CA GLN A 129 10.97 -14.39 32.49
C GLN A 129 12.35 -15.04 32.62
N GLU A 130 13.25 -14.82 31.65
CA GLU A 130 14.55 -15.48 31.55
C GLU A 130 15.68 -14.76 32.29
N GLY A 131 15.53 -13.49 32.66
CA GLY A 131 16.59 -12.73 33.33
C GLY A 131 16.10 -11.50 34.10
N PRO A 132 16.75 -11.20 35.27
CA PRO A 132 16.32 -10.10 36.13
C PRO A 132 16.78 -8.71 35.70
N ASP A 133 17.79 -8.58 34.82
CA ASP A 133 18.60 -7.36 34.76
C ASP A 133 18.03 -6.22 33.89
N ASN A 134 17.00 -6.43 33.08
CA ASN A 134 16.40 -5.35 32.24
C ASN A 134 14.87 -5.45 32.13
N LYS A 135 14.21 -5.92 33.18
CA LYS A 135 12.73 -6.11 33.19
C LYS A 135 11.91 -4.89 32.78
N PRO A 136 12.23 -3.65 33.21
CA PRO A 136 11.44 -2.48 32.82
C PRO A 136 11.45 -2.23 31.31
N ASP A 137 12.63 -2.30 30.66
CA ASP A 137 12.80 -2.01 29.24
C ASP A 137 12.09 -3.05 28.36
N TYR A 138 12.21 -4.32 28.71
CA TYR A 138 11.50 -5.40 28.00
C TYR A 138 9.99 -5.32 28.18
N LEU A 139 9.52 -4.91 29.36
CA LEU A 139 8.09 -4.76 29.63
C LEU A 139 7.50 -3.61 28.82
N GLU A 140 8.14 -2.45 28.78
CA GLU A 140 7.70 -1.31 27.99
C GLU A 140 7.67 -1.65 26.50
N THR A 141 8.70 -2.34 25.99
CA THR A 141 8.77 -2.78 24.62
C THR A 141 7.67 -3.80 24.30
N ALA A 142 7.43 -4.77 25.17
CA ALA A 142 6.36 -5.75 24.98
C ALA A 142 4.97 -5.08 24.96
N ILE A 143 4.71 -4.15 25.88
CA ILE A 143 3.47 -3.38 25.91
C ILE A 143 3.28 -2.57 24.63
N PHE A 144 4.33 -1.88 24.16
CA PHE A 144 4.29 -1.13 22.90
C PHE A 144 3.84 -2.02 21.72
N HIS A 145 4.44 -3.21 21.56
CA HIS A 145 4.09 -4.11 20.48
C HIS A 145 2.68 -4.71 20.62
N PHE A 146 2.22 -5.01 21.85
CA PHE A 146 0.86 -5.50 22.06
C PHE A 146 -0.22 -4.42 21.83
N ILE A 147 0.09 -3.15 22.05
CA ILE A 147 -0.84 -2.05 21.76
C ILE A 147 -0.94 -1.81 20.25
N ASN A 148 0.15 -2.06 19.49
CA ASN A 148 0.21 -1.85 18.05
C ASN A 148 -0.21 -3.09 17.22
N ALA A 149 -0.42 -4.23 17.89
CA ALA A 149 -1.01 -5.43 17.27
C ALA A 149 -2.54 -5.35 17.33
#